data_91facc597c92f75e31af423a2151a88e
#
_entry.id   91facc597c92f75e31af423a2151a88e
#
_cell.length_a   1.000
_cell.length_b   1.000
_cell.length_c   1.000
_cell.angle_alpha   90.00
_cell.angle_beta   90.00
_cell.angle_gamma   90.00
#
_symmetry.space_group_name_H-M   'P 1'
#
loop_
_entity.id
_entity.type
_entity.pdbx_description
1 polymer ?
#
loop_
_entity_poly.entity_id
_entity_poly.type
_entity_poly.pdbx_seq_one_letter_code
_entity_poly.pdbx_strand_id
1 'polypeptide(L)'
;MRSLEDAAAFVNQAGIAVAWGKADLVLPSLWRQIGGPDADWAVRDENGKPTGFSPDFDRLWRWKDELPERRLACAGRHFSSAALLIAPRLLAAAYALTGRSGAAGDFREDELETLDREVAQAVLDNEPLTGPEIRRLLGTNDRKAVDSAVARLQRRLVLTNAGAAEQSRGWRAIRQDIFARRWRKSLRRLPAEDEARRELALAVARGTDEVSAADVAGALGWRRKQAEVVLTELSAAGQIAARDEAGLRLWST
;
A
#
# COMPACT_ATOMS: atom_id res chain seq x y z
N MET A 1 -10.07 -18.38 0.63
CA MET A 1 -9.13 -17.94 -0.44
C MET A 1 -8.09 -19.03 -0.65
N ARG A 2 -7.89 -19.51 -1.90
CA ARG A 2 -7.09 -20.73 -2.16
C ARG A 2 -5.90 -20.50 -3.10
N SER A 3 -5.93 -19.45 -3.93
CA SER A 3 -4.90 -19.14 -4.93
C SER A 3 -4.42 -17.70 -4.86
N LEU A 4 -3.30 -17.40 -5.51
CA LEU A 4 -2.78 -16.05 -5.67
C LEU A 4 -3.74 -15.19 -6.52
N GLU A 5 -4.41 -15.80 -7.48
CA GLU A 5 -5.42 -15.17 -8.33
C GLU A 5 -6.63 -14.73 -7.50
N ASP A 6 -7.06 -15.54 -6.52
CA ASP A 6 -8.10 -15.14 -5.57
C ASP A 6 -7.67 -13.93 -4.74
N ALA A 7 -6.39 -13.90 -4.30
CA ALA A 7 -5.84 -12.78 -3.55
C ALA A 7 -5.78 -11.50 -4.41
N ALA A 8 -5.40 -11.63 -5.67
CA ALA A 8 -5.40 -10.52 -6.64
C ALA A 8 -6.82 -10.02 -6.91
N ALA A 9 -7.80 -10.93 -7.09
CA ALA A 9 -9.21 -10.58 -7.26
C ALA A 9 -9.76 -9.83 -6.05
N PHE A 10 -9.45 -10.29 -4.83
CA PHE A 10 -9.80 -9.60 -3.60
C PHE A 10 -9.25 -8.17 -3.55
N VAL A 11 -7.95 -7.97 -3.81
CA VAL A 11 -7.35 -6.63 -3.84
C VAL A 11 -7.98 -5.76 -4.92
N ASN A 12 -8.27 -6.35 -6.08
CA ASN A 12 -8.94 -5.62 -7.17
C ASN A 12 -10.36 -5.19 -6.78
N GLN A 13 -11.12 -6.03 -6.10
CA GLN A 13 -12.46 -5.72 -5.62
C GLN A 13 -12.41 -4.64 -4.53
N ALA A 14 -11.56 -4.82 -3.52
CA ALA A 14 -11.40 -3.89 -2.41
C ALA A 14 -10.84 -2.54 -2.86
N GLY A 15 -10.05 -2.50 -3.93
CA GLY A 15 -9.33 -1.30 -4.37
C GLY A 15 -8.09 -1.01 -3.54
N ILE A 16 -8.26 -0.84 -2.24
CA ILE A 16 -7.19 -0.66 -1.27
C ILE A 16 -7.42 -1.63 -0.11
N ALA A 17 -6.39 -2.39 0.25
CA ALA A 17 -6.43 -3.37 1.33
C ALA A 17 -5.13 -3.29 2.16
N VAL A 18 -5.14 -3.86 3.34
CA VAL A 18 -3.93 -4.12 4.13
C VAL A 18 -3.53 -5.59 4.02
N ALA A 19 -2.23 -5.88 4.03
CA ALA A 19 -1.78 -7.26 4.12
C ALA A 19 -2.19 -7.89 5.46
N TRP A 20 -1.96 -7.17 6.55
CA TRP A 20 -2.32 -7.53 7.92
C TRP A 20 -3.41 -6.58 8.44
N GLY A 21 -4.30 -7.06 9.28
CA GLY A 21 -5.24 -6.17 9.98
C GLY A 21 -4.49 -5.19 10.87
N LYS A 22 -4.91 -3.92 10.89
CA LYS A 22 -4.43 -2.90 11.81
C LYS A 22 -5.65 -2.26 12.47
N ALA A 23 -5.66 -2.19 13.81
CA ALA A 23 -6.84 -1.81 14.57
C ALA A 23 -7.35 -0.38 14.28
N ASP A 24 -6.46 0.51 13.84
CA ASP A 24 -6.74 1.92 13.52
C ASP A 24 -7.00 2.18 12.02
N LEU A 25 -7.10 1.12 11.21
CA LEU A 25 -7.43 1.22 9.79
C LEU A 25 -8.62 0.34 9.44
N VAL A 26 -9.69 0.94 8.94
CA VAL A 26 -10.92 0.26 8.48
C VAL A 26 -10.78 -0.39 7.09
N LEU A 27 -9.56 -0.61 6.61
CA LEU A 27 -9.36 -1.24 5.30
C LEU A 27 -9.53 -2.77 5.36
N PRO A 28 -10.04 -3.38 4.28
CA PRO A 28 -10.10 -4.83 4.15
C PRO A 28 -8.72 -5.47 4.35
N SER A 29 -8.67 -6.58 5.06
CA SER A 29 -7.43 -7.30 5.39
C SER A 29 -7.31 -8.58 4.59
N LEU A 30 -6.19 -8.73 3.85
CA LEU A 30 -5.90 -9.98 3.16
C LEU A 30 -5.74 -11.15 4.13
N TRP A 31 -5.13 -10.90 5.31
CA TRP A 31 -5.01 -11.90 6.37
C TRP A 31 -6.37 -12.43 6.83
N ARG A 32 -7.30 -11.53 7.15
CA ARG A 32 -8.65 -11.92 7.57
C ARG A 32 -9.40 -12.67 6.47
N GLN A 33 -9.15 -12.30 5.22
CA GLN A 33 -9.78 -12.96 4.07
C GLN A 33 -9.22 -14.37 3.83
N ILE A 34 -7.98 -14.66 4.20
CA ILE A 34 -7.35 -15.97 4.07
C ILE A 34 -7.81 -16.91 5.18
N GLY A 35 -7.68 -16.48 6.43
CA GLY A 35 -7.83 -17.32 7.61
C GLY A 35 -9.11 -17.08 8.43
N GLY A 36 -9.90 -16.05 8.05
CA GLY A 36 -11.10 -15.66 8.80
C GLY A 36 -10.82 -14.69 9.94
N PRO A 37 -11.88 -14.29 10.70
CA PRO A 37 -11.77 -13.29 11.75
C PRO A 37 -10.88 -13.74 12.93
N ASP A 38 -10.88 -15.03 13.23
CA ASP A 38 -10.17 -15.63 14.36
C ASP A 38 -8.84 -16.32 13.95
N ALA A 39 -8.31 -15.98 12.78
CA ALA A 39 -7.10 -16.58 12.25
C ALA A 39 -5.91 -16.41 13.19
N ASP A 40 -5.29 -17.53 13.59
CA ASP A 40 -4.02 -17.53 14.32
C ASP A 40 -2.85 -17.67 13.31
N TRP A 41 -1.84 -16.86 13.51
CA TRP A 41 -0.61 -16.93 12.72
C TRP A 41 0.23 -18.17 13.03
N ALA A 42 0.00 -18.83 14.18
CA ALA A 42 0.78 -19.93 14.68
C ALA A 42 -0.02 -21.23 14.77
N VAL A 43 0.65 -22.35 14.52
CA VAL A 43 0.25 -23.66 15.05
C VAL A 43 0.69 -23.70 16.51
N ARG A 44 -0.21 -24.16 17.41
CA ARG A 44 0.07 -24.23 18.85
C ARG A 44 0.05 -25.65 19.33
N ASP A 45 0.86 -25.95 20.36
CA ASP A 45 0.80 -27.19 21.09
C ASP A 45 -0.39 -27.23 22.10
N GLU A 46 -0.52 -28.32 22.84
CA GLU A 46 -1.56 -28.53 23.86
C GLU A 46 -1.55 -27.49 24.99
N ASN A 47 -0.40 -26.82 25.22
CA ASN A 47 -0.22 -25.76 26.21
C ASN A 47 -0.41 -24.36 25.62
N GLY A 48 -0.81 -24.26 24.34
CA GLY A 48 -1.00 -22.97 23.63
C GLY A 48 0.30 -22.31 23.18
N LYS A 49 1.46 -22.96 23.26
CA LYS A 49 2.76 -22.41 22.83
C LYS A 49 2.92 -22.53 21.31
N PRO A 50 3.37 -21.47 20.62
CA PRO A 50 3.65 -21.52 19.18
C PRO A 50 4.74 -22.55 18.86
N THR A 51 4.44 -23.46 17.92
CA THR A 51 5.35 -24.50 17.43
C THR A 51 5.79 -24.28 15.98
N GLY A 52 5.09 -23.40 15.27
CA GLY A 52 5.37 -23.08 13.88
C GLY A 52 4.38 -22.07 13.32
N PHE A 53 4.52 -21.71 12.06
CA PHE A 53 3.57 -20.87 11.36
C PHE A 53 2.38 -21.68 10.86
N SER A 54 1.20 -21.08 10.86
CA SER A 54 0.03 -21.72 10.26
C SER A 54 0.14 -21.72 8.72
N PRO A 55 -0.50 -22.70 8.03
CA PRO A 55 -0.53 -22.71 6.56
C PRO A 55 -1.12 -21.44 5.95
N ASP A 56 -2.04 -20.79 6.66
CA ASP A 56 -2.65 -19.52 6.25
C ASP A 56 -1.66 -18.37 6.35
N PHE A 57 -0.84 -18.36 7.41
CA PHE A 57 0.24 -17.39 7.56
C PHE A 57 1.29 -17.55 6.47
N ASP A 58 1.71 -18.77 6.16
CA ASP A 58 2.67 -19.06 5.10
C ASP A 58 2.15 -18.62 3.73
N ARG A 59 0.84 -18.80 3.46
CA ARG A 59 0.20 -18.30 2.24
C ARG A 59 0.25 -16.78 2.16
N LEU A 60 -0.17 -16.08 3.22
CA LEU A 60 -0.11 -14.62 3.26
C LEU A 60 1.32 -14.12 3.08
N TRP A 61 2.28 -14.76 3.80
CA TRP A 61 3.69 -14.38 3.76
C TRP A 61 4.29 -14.47 2.36
N ARG A 62 3.90 -15.49 1.61
CA ARG A 62 4.29 -15.67 0.22
C ARG A 62 3.55 -14.69 -0.71
N TRP A 63 2.23 -14.59 -0.59
CA TRP A 63 1.42 -13.79 -1.52
C TRP A 63 1.67 -12.28 -1.39
N LYS A 64 1.97 -11.76 -0.20
CA LYS A 64 2.34 -10.34 -0.04
C LYS A 64 3.58 -9.94 -0.86
N ASP A 65 4.45 -10.90 -1.18
CA ASP A 65 5.64 -10.70 -2.00
C ASP A 65 5.36 -11.00 -3.49
N GLU A 66 4.59 -12.04 -3.79
CA GLU A 66 4.25 -12.44 -5.17
C GLU A 66 3.27 -11.47 -5.86
N LEU A 67 2.32 -10.90 -5.13
CA LEU A 67 1.38 -9.92 -5.68
C LEU A 67 2.10 -8.74 -6.35
N PRO A 68 3.02 -8.02 -5.66
CA PRO A 68 3.79 -6.96 -6.31
C PRO A 68 4.81 -7.51 -7.33
N GLU A 69 5.40 -8.67 -7.14
CA GLU A 69 6.34 -9.27 -8.08
C GLU A 69 5.69 -9.50 -9.45
N ARG A 70 4.47 -10.06 -9.47
CA ARG A 70 3.69 -10.30 -10.69
C ARG A 70 2.88 -9.08 -11.15
N ARG A 71 2.99 -7.94 -10.47
CA ARG A 71 2.21 -6.72 -10.75
C ARG A 71 0.68 -6.90 -10.64
N LEU A 72 0.25 -7.83 -9.81
CA LEU A 72 -1.17 -8.08 -9.53
C LEU A 72 -1.73 -7.09 -8.51
N ALA A 73 -0.88 -6.57 -7.63
CA ALA A 73 -1.17 -5.46 -6.73
C ALA A 73 0.09 -4.62 -6.50
N CYS A 74 -0.07 -3.34 -6.28
CA CYS A 74 0.99 -2.48 -5.79
C CYS A 74 1.12 -2.65 -4.28
N ALA A 75 2.32 -2.87 -3.78
CA ALA A 75 2.57 -3.06 -2.36
C ALA A 75 3.61 -2.09 -1.82
N GLY A 76 3.39 -1.60 -0.60
CA GLY A 76 4.31 -0.69 0.08
C GLY A 76 3.62 0.09 1.20
N ARG A 77 4.37 0.99 1.84
CA ARG A 77 3.85 1.92 2.85
C ARG A 77 3.33 3.20 2.19
N HIS A 78 2.51 3.02 1.16
CA HIS A 78 1.90 4.12 0.45
C HIS A 78 0.80 4.76 1.30
N PHE A 79 0.69 6.09 1.31
CA PHE A 79 -0.27 6.90 2.06
C PHE A 79 -0.12 6.82 3.59
N SER A 80 0.01 5.62 4.18
CA SER A 80 0.03 5.40 5.63
C SER A 80 1.30 4.65 6.08
N SER A 81 1.43 4.43 7.39
CA SER A 81 2.52 3.60 7.93
C SER A 81 2.29 2.09 7.75
N ALA A 82 1.07 1.68 7.39
CA ALA A 82 0.72 0.29 7.15
C ALA A 82 1.23 -0.21 5.78
N ALA A 83 1.49 -1.51 5.68
CA ALA A 83 1.74 -2.15 4.40
C ALA A 83 0.42 -2.30 3.64
N LEU A 84 0.22 -1.45 2.64
CA LEU A 84 -0.96 -1.45 1.79
C LEU A 84 -0.77 -2.32 0.56
N LEU A 85 -1.90 -2.84 0.07
CA LEU A 85 -2.06 -3.46 -1.23
C LEU A 85 -3.05 -2.60 -2.02
N ILE A 86 -2.61 -2.06 -3.16
CA ILE A 86 -3.42 -1.15 -3.99
C ILE A 86 -3.66 -1.82 -5.34
N ALA A 87 -4.92 -1.84 -5.77
CA ALA A 87 -5.31 -2.36 -7.07
C ALA A 87 -4.66 -1.55 -8.21
N PRO A 88 -4.15 -2.19 -9.28
CA PRO A 88 -3.47 -1.48 -10.37
C PRO A 88 -4.30 -0.38 -11.03
N ARG A 89 -5.64 -0.52 -11.02
CA ARG A 89 -6.57 0.49 -11.56
C ARG A 89 -6.54 1.83 -10.83
N LEU A 90 -6.16 1.86 -9.54
CA LEU A 90 -6.13 3.07 -8.71
C LEU A 90 -4.77 3.80 -8.75
N LEU A 91 -3.75 3.22 -9.40
CA LEU A 91 -2.40 3.76 -9.33
C LEU A 91 -2.25 5.08 -10.07
N ALA A 92 -3.03 5.31 -11.14
CA ALA A 92 -3.06 6.60 -11.82
C ALA A 92 -3.61 7.69 -10.91
N ALA A 93 -4.72 7.43 -10.21
CA ALA A 93 -5.31 8.35 -9.25
C ALA A 93 -4.36 8.62 -8.07
N ALA A 94 -3.74 7.56 -7.51
CA ALA A 94 -2.76 7.70 -6.45
C ALA A 94 -1.58 8.58 -6.87
N TYR A 95 -1.06 8.36 -8.08
CA TYR A 95 0.10 9.08 -8.58
C TYR A 95 -0.21 10.53 -8.98
N ALA A 96 -1.40 10.80 -9.52
CA ALA A 96 -1.83 12.15 -9.88
C ALA A 96 -1.74 13.13 -8.71
N LEU A 97 -2.01 12.65 -7.48
CA LEU A 97 -1.91 13.48 -6.26
C LEU A 97 -0.48 13.90 -5.90
N THR A 98 0.54 13.34 -6.56
CA THR A 98 1.93 13.76 -6.35
C THR A 98 2.32 14.98 -7.17
N GLY A 99 1.52 15.36 -8.16
CA GLY A 99 1.84 16.43 -9.12
C GLY A 99 2.92 16.06 -10.15
N ARG A 100 3.43 14.80 -10.12
CA ARG A 100 4.50 14.34 -11.02
C ARG A 100 3.97 13.80 -12.33
N SER A 101 4.86 13.71 -13.34
CA SER A 101 4.52 13.39 -14.73
C SER A 101 4.30 11.89 -15.01
N GLY A 102 4.80 11.00 -14.15
CA GLY A 102 4.84 9.55 -14.39
C GLY A 102 6.11 9.07 -15.09
N ALA A 103 7.09 9.94 -15.32
CA ALA A 103 8.41 9.55 -15.80
C ALA A 103 9.24 8.93 -14.66
N ALA A 104 10.08 7.93 -14.96
CA ALA A 104 10.83 7.20 -13.94
C ALA A 104 11.73 8.08 -13.05
N GLY A 105 12.23 9.19 -13.57
CA GLY A 105 13.11 10.12 -12.86
C GLY A 105 12.44 11.41 -12.38
N ASP A 106 11.12 11.54 -12.44
CA ASP A 106 10.39 12.78 -12.14
C ASP A 106 10.46 13.20 -10.65
N PHE A 107 10.80 12.28 -9.75
CA PHE A 107 11.08 12.59 -8.34
C PHE A 107 12.29 13.52 -8.12
N ARG A 108 13.14 13.71 -9.14
CA ARG A 108 14.33 14.57 -9.05
C ARG A 108 13.98 16.04 -8.80
N GLU A 109 12.78 16.46 -9.21
CA GLU A 109 12.24 17.80 -8.98
C GLU A 109 11.63 17.95 -7.57
N ASP A 110 11.46 16.85 -6.85
CA ASP A 110 10.94 16.87 -5.48
C ASP A 110 11.99 17.41 -4.48
N GLU A 111 11.53 18.09 -3.44
CA GLU A 111 12.33 18.37 -2.26
C GLU A 111 12.50 17.10 -1.43
N LEU A 112 13.60 16.39 -1.65
CA LEU A 112 13.99 15.18 -0.92
C LEU A 112 15.17 15.47 -0.02
N GLU A 113 15.20 14.82 1.16
CA GLU A 113 16.41 14.75 1.98
C GLU A 113 17.56 14.10 1.19
N THR A 114 18.81 14.44 1.52
CA THR A 114 20.00 13.92 0.81
C THR A 114 19.99 12.40 0.68
N LEU A 115 19.81 11.69 1.80
CA LEU A 115 19.79 10.22 1.79
C LEU A 115 18.62 9.65 0.96
N ASP A 116 17.43 10.29 1.01
CA ASP A 116 16.28 9.87 0.22
C ASP A 116 16.58 9.97 -1.28
N ARG A 117 17.20 11.07 -1.69
CA ARG A 117 17.62 11.30 -3.08
C ARG A 117 18.67 10.27 -3.53
N GLU A 118 19.65 9.99 -2.70
CA GLU A 118 20.69 8.98 -2.98
C GLU A 118 20.09 7.57 -3.10
N VAL A 119 19.18 7.19 -2.19
CA VAL A 119 18.47 5.91 -2.25
C VAL A 119 17.61 5.81 -3.53
N ALA A 120 16.83 6.84 -3.84
CA ALA A 120 15.98 6.86 -5.04
C ALA A 120 16.83 6.79 -6.32
N GLN A 121 17.95 7.53 -6.39
CA GLN A 121 18.86 7.51 -7.51
C GLN A 121 19.54 6.15 -7.68
N ALA A 122 20.01 5.52 -6.58
CA ALA A 122 20.59 4.18 -6.62
C ALA A 122 19.60 3.15 -7.19
N VAL A 123 18.32 3.22 -6.79
CA VAL A 123 17.28 2.32 -7.35
C VAL A 123 16.95 2.67 -8.80
N LEU A 124 16.99 3.97 -9.19
CA LEU A 124 16.73 4.37 -10.57
C LEU A 124 17.82 3.86 -11.55
N ASP A 125 19.07 3.96 -11.14
CA ASP A 125 20.24 3.62 -11.98
C ASP A 125 20.48 2.11 -12.10
N ASN A 126 19.78 1.32 -11.27
CA ASN A 126 19.89 -0.13 -11.24
C ASN A 126 18.52 -0.79 -11.47
N GLU A 127 18.52 -2.13 -11.50
CA GLU A 127 17.31 -2.95 -11.39
C GLU A 127 16.78 -2.88 -9.95
N PRO A 128 15.58 -3.47 -9.66
CA PRO A 128 15.04 -3.47 -8.31
C PRO A 128 16.05 -3.99 -7.27
N LEU A 129 16.31 -3.18 -6.24
CA LEU A 129 17.32 -3.42 -5.22
C LEU A 129 16.71 -3.79 -3.87
N THR A 130 17.36 -4.71 -3.16
CA THR A 130 17.08 -4.97 -1.75
C THR A 130 17.75 -3.93 -0.84
N GLY A 131 17.30 -3.80 0.40
CA GLY A 131 17.93 -2.92 1.39
C GLY A 131 19.44 -3.17 1.59
N PRO A 132 19.92 -4.43 1.69
CA PRO A 132 21.37 -4.72 1.71
C PRO A 132 22.12 -4.23 0.48
N GLU A 133 21.55 -4.39 -0.73
CA GLU A 133 22.18 -3.90 -1.97
C GLU A 133 22.25 -2.38 -2.03
N ILE A 134 21.17 -1.69 -1.62
CA ILE A 134 21.17 -0.21 -1.50
C ILE A 134 22.28 0.24 -0.55
N ARG A 135 22.40 -0.35 0.65
CA ARG A 135 23.47 0.01 1.60
C ARG A 135 24.86 -0.19 1.01
N ARG A 136 25.08 -1.29 0.32
CA ARG A 136 26.37 -1.57 -0.34
C ARG A 136 26.71 -0.52 -1.40
N LEU A 137 25.75 -0.12 -2.22
CA LEU A 137 25.93 0.91 -3.26
C LEU A 137 26.23 2.28 -2.65
N LEU A 138 25.58 2.62 -1.53
CA LEU A 138 25.77 3.89 -0.83
C LEU A 138 26.98 3.89 0.11
N GLY A 139 27.68 2.77 0.25
CA GLY A 139 28.84 2.66 1.16
C GLY A 139 28.49 2.84 2.64
N THR A 140 27.25 2.54 3.06
CA THR A 140 26.77 2.70 4.43
C THR A 140 26.37 1.39 5.09
N ASN A 141 26.58 1.28 6.39
CA ASN A 141 26.08 0.18 7.22
C ASN A 141 24.83 0.55 8.04
N ASP A 142 24.37 1.80 7.96
CA ASP A 142 23.19 2.27 8.71
C ASP A 142 21.91 1.74 8.08
N ARG A 143 21.52 0.54 8.54
CA ARG A 143 20.27 -0.11 8.12
C ARG A 143 19.05 0.75 8.46
N LYS A 144 19.03 1.35 9.66
CA LYS A 144 17.86 2.10 10.13
C LYS A 144 17.61 3.35 9.29
N ALA A 145 18.68 4.07 8.95
CA ALA A 145 18.58 5.25 8.09
C ALA A 145 18.06 4.89 6.70
N VAL A 146 18.60 3.84 6.07
CA VAL A 146 18.16 3.39 4.74
C VAL A 146 16.71 2.86 4.77
N ASP A 147 16.34 2.05 5.77
CA ASP A 147 14.96 1.55 5.90
C ASP A 147 13.97 2.72 6.12
N SER A 148 14.37 3.78 6.84
CA SER A 148 13.57 4.99 7.04
C SER A 148 13.44 5.80 5.75
N ALA A 149 14.51 5.96 4.97
CA ALA A 149 14.49 6.62 3.66
C ALA A 149 13.56 5.87 2.69
N VAL A 150 13.68 4.55 2.59
CA VAL A 150 12.77 3.70 1.78
C VAL A 150 11.31 3.92 2.18
N ALA A 151 11.02 3.93 3.49
CA ALA A 151 9.66 4.15 3.97
C ALA A 151 9.11 5.55 3.62
N ARG A 152 9.94 6.60 3.68
CA ARG A 152 9.56 7.96 3.24
C ARG A 152 9.30 8.00 1.74
N LEU A 153 10.20 7.41 0.95
CA LEU A 153 10.06 7.35 -0.51
C LEU A 153 8.85 6.54 -0.97
N GLN A 154 8.51 5.46 -0.26
CA GLN A 154 7.26 4.73 -0.53
C GLN A 154 6.03 5.59 -0.25
N ARG A 155 5.98 6.35 0.88
CA ARG A 155 4.86 7.25 1.16
C ARG A 155 4.68 8.33 0.10
N ARG A 156 5.77 8.76 -0.51
CA ARG A 156 5.77 9.74 -1.61
C ARG A 156 5.56 9.12 -2.99
N LEU A 157 5.28 7.81 -3.10
CA LEU A 157 5.15 7.08 -4.36
C LEU A 157 6.39 7.24 -5.28
N VAL A 158 7.58 7.38 -4.70
CA VAL A 158 8.86 7.32 -5.44
C VAL A 158 9.29 5.87 -5.57
N LEU A 159 9.20 5.10 -4.48
CA LEU A 159 9.51 3.67 -4.45
C LEU A 159 8.27 2.81 -4.23
N THR A 160 8.35 1.56 -4.64
CA THR A 160 7.34 0.53 -4.41
C THR A 160 8.01 -0.84 -4.25
N ASN A 161 7.34 -1.77 -3.59
CA ASN A 161 7.81 -3.16 -3.52
C ASN A 161 7.74 -3.82 -4.90
N ALA A 162 8.77 -4.60 -5.22
CA ALA A 162 8.91 -5.31 -6.49
C ALA A 162 9.04 -6.84 -6.31
N GLY A 163 8.55 -7.35 -5.18
CA GLY A 163 8.75 -8.74 -4.78
C GLY A 163 9.84 -8.87 -3.73
N ALA A 164 10.36 -10.08 -3.55
CA ALA A 164 11.39 -10.36 -2.56
C ALA A 164 12.49 -11.26 -3.13
N ALA A 165 13.70 -11.11 -2.59
CA ALA A 165 14.85 -11.94 -2.90
C ALA A 165 15.16 -12.89 -1.74
N GLU A 166 15.56 -14.11 -2.06
CA GLU A 166 16.11 -15.04 -1.08
C GLU A 166 17.39 -14.46 -0.46
N GLN A 167 17.59 -14.74 0.80
CA GLN A 167 18.83 -14.41 1.52
C GLN A 167 19.45 -15.68 2.08
N SER A 168 20.76 -15.65 2.27
CA SER A 168 21.49 -16.78 2.88
C SER A 168 21.10 -17.02 4.33
N ARG A 169 20.57 -16.00 5.02
CA ARG A 169 20.08 -16.06 6.39
C ARG A 169 18.93 -15.10 6.60
N GLY A 170 17.94 -15.51 7.41
CA GLY A 170 16.80 -14.70 7.81
C GLY A 170 15.67 -14.69 6.77
N TRP A 171 14.81 -13.69 6.85
CA TRP A 171 13.66 -13.52 5.98
C TRP A 171 14.06 -13.00 4.60
N ARG A 172 13.26 -13.32 3.58
CA ARG A 172 13.41 -12.76 2.24
C ARG A 172 13.50 -11.23 2.28
N ALA A 173 14.41 -10.66 1.51
CA ALA A 173 14.57 -9.20 1.43
C ALA A 173 13.64 -8.60 0.38
N ILE A 174 12.86 -7.62 0.77
CA ILE A 174 11.98 -6.91 -0.17
C ILE A 174 12.84 -6.11 -1.16
N ARG A 175 12.56 -6.29 -2.45
CA ARG A 175 13.11 -5.49 -3.53
C ARG A 175 12.31 -4.21 -3.69
N GLN A 176 13.02 -3.09 -3.82
CA GLN A 176 12.45 -1.78 -4.12
C GLN A 176 12.65 -1.44 -5.58
N ASP A 177 11.63 -0.91 -6.22
CA ASP A 177 11.69 -0.39 -7.59
C ASP A 177 11.16 1.04 -7.63
N ILE A 178 11.54 1.82 -8.66
CA ILE A 178 10.93 3.12 -8.92
C ILE A 178 9.46 2.91 -9.30
N PHE A 179 8.57 3.60 -8.57
CA PHE A 179 7.13 3.45 -8.74
C PHE A 179 6.70 3.71 -10.19
N ALA A 180 7.10 4.83 -10.77
CA ALA A 180 6.73 5.21 -12.14
C ALA A 180 7.31 4.24 -13.19
N ARG A 181 8.51 3.71 -12.99
CA ARG A 181 9.10 2.68 -13.86
C ARG A 181 8.28 1.39 -13.82
N ARG A 182 7.97 0.92 -12.62
CA ARG A 182 7.27 -0.34 -12.40
C ARG A 182 5.84 -0.32 -12.91
N TRP A 183 5.13 0.78 -12.68
CA TRP A 183 3.72 0.94 -13.00
C TRP A 183 3.46 1.79 -14.24
N ARG A 184 4.46 1.95 -15.12
CA ARG A 184 4.41 2.79 -16.32
C ARG A 184 3.13 2.61 -17.15
N LYS A 185 2.61 1.38 -17.26
CA LYS A 185 1.37 1.11 -18.02
C LYS A 185 0.15 1.75 -17.37
N SER A 186 0.07 1.70 -16.04
CA SER A 186 -1.02 2.31 -15.25
C SER A 186 -0.96 3.84 -15.26
N LEU A 187 0.23 4.43 -15.43
CA LEU A 187 0.45 5.88 -15.35
C LEU A 187 0.37 6.59 -16.71
N ARG A 188 -0.06 5.92 -17.77
CA ARG A 188 -0.14 6.53 -19.13
C ARG A 188 -1.06 7.72 -19.20
N ARG A 189 -2.09 7.77 -18.40
CA ARG A 189 -3.07 8.85 -18.31
C ARG A 189 -3.37 9.08 -16.83
N LEU A 190 -2.93 10.23 -16.34
CA LEU A 190 -3.23 10.66 -14.99
C LEU A 190 -4.53 11.47 -15.00
N PRO A 191 -5.47 11.18 -14.09
CA PRO A 191 -6.68 11.99 -13.94
C PRO A 191 -6.37 13.36 -13.35
N ALA A 192 -7.31 14.28 -13.42
CA ALA A 192 -7.24 15.53 -12.68
C ALA A 192 -7.23 15.26 -11.15
N GLU A 193 -6.66 16.18 -10.38
CA GLU A 193 -6.48 16.00 -8.93
C GLU A 193 -7.81 15.71 -8.20
N ASP A 194 -8.87 16.45 -8.52
CA ASP A 194 -10.19 16.26 -7.90
C ASP A 194 -10.83 14.93 -8.28
N GLU A 195 -10.66 14.48 -9.53
CA GLU A 195 -11.10 13.15 -9.97
C GLU A 195 -10.34 12.06 -9.24
N ALA A 196 -9.01 12.20 -9.12
CA ALA A 196 -8.15 11.29 -8.38
C ALA A 196 -8.56 11.17 -6.91
N ARG A 197 -8.87 12.27 -6.25
CA ARG A 197 -9.34 12.29 -4.86
C ARG A 197 -10.66 11.55 -4.72
N ARG A 198 -11.63 11.82 -5.59
CA ARG A 198 -12.93 11.13 -5.59
C ARG A 198 -12.79 9.64 -5.81
N GLU A 199 -11.97 9.23 -6.78
CA GLU A 199 -11.73 7.81 -7.08
C GLU A 199 -11.14 7.06 -5.88
N LEU A 200 -10.14 7.64 -5.21
CA LEU A 200 -9.50 7.03 -4.04
C LEU A 200 -10.43 6.97 -2.82
N ALA A 201 -11.15 8.05 -2.52
CA ALA A 201 -12.11 8.08 -1.42
C ALA A 201 -13.24 7.07 -1.63
N LEU A 202 -13.77 6.99 -2.86
CA LEU A 202 -14.79 6.01 -3.24
C LEU A 202 -14.28 4.58 -3.12
N ALA A 203 -13.00 4.32 -3.46
CA ALA A 203 -12.40 3.00 -3.29
C ALA A 203 -12.31 2.59 -1.81
N VAL A 204 -11.98 3.51 -0.90
CA VAL A 204 -12.00 3.24 0.54
C VAL A 204 -13.43 2.95 1.02
N ALA A 205 -14.41 3.79 0.63
CA ALA A 205 -15.79 3.61 1.02
C ALA A 205 -16.39 2.28 0.52
N ARG A 206 -16.06 1.85 -0.72
CA ARG A 206 -16.51 0.57 -1.29
C ARG A 206 -15.86 -0.67 -0.69
N GLY A 207 -14.70 -0.50 -0.10
CA GLY A 207 -13.98 -1.60 0.55
C GLY A 207 -14.50 -1.93 1.96
N THR A 208 -15.44 -1.14 2.49
CA THR A 208 -15.96 -1.23 3.87
C THR A 208 -17.46 -1.05 3.85
N ASP A 209 -18.14 -1.50 4.91
CA ASP A 209 -19.59 -1.30 5.03
C ASP A 209 -19.92 0.18 5.23
N GLU A 210 -19.15 0.85 6.08
CA GLU A 210 -19.29 2.26 6.41
C GLU A 210 -17.93 2.90 6.71
N VAL A 211 -17.79 4.20 6.43
CA VAL A 211 -16.60 4.99 6.75
C VAL A 211 -16.96 6.34 7.31
N SER A 212 -16.12 6.85 8.21
CA SER A 212 -16.07 8.25 8.59
C SER A 212 -15.00 9.02 7.79
N ALA A 213 -15.02 10.36 7.87
CA ALA A 213 -13.94 11.17 7.31
C ALA A 213 -12.58 10.89 7.96
N ALA A 214 -12.55 10.46 9.23
CA ALA A 214 -11.32 10.08 9.91
C ALA A 214 -10.74 8.76 9.35
N ASP A 215 -11.59 7.80 8.99
CA ASP A 215 -11.19 6.53 8.41
C ASP A 215 -10.56 6.73 7.03
N VAL A 216 -11.20 7.50 6.15
CA VAL A 216 -10.66 7.82 4.83
C VAL A 216 -9.36 8.61 4.95
N ALA A 217 -9.30 9.58 5.87
CA ALA A 217 -8.09 10.34 6.14
C ALA A 217 -6.93 9.43 6.61
N GLY A 218 -7.20 8.50 7.52
CA GLY A 218 -6.22 7.53 8.02
C GLY A 218 -5.74 6.56 6.93
N ALA A 219 -6.64 6.09 6.07
CA ALA A 219 -6.33 5.17 4.98
C ALA A 219 -5.47 5.84 3.88
N LEU A 220 -5.75 7.09 3.53
CA LEU A 220 -5.14 7.82 2.42
C LEU A 220 -4.05 8.82 2.84
N GLY A 221 -3.81 8.99 4.15
CA GLY A 221 -2.85 9.96 4.66
C GLY A 221 -3.29 11.41 4.46
N TRP A 222 -4.60 11.66 4.37
CA TRP A 222 -5.17 12.99 4.16
C TRP A 222 -5.47 13.70 5.48
N ARG A 223 -5.75 15.02 5.40
CA ARG A 223 -6.37 15.74 6.51
C ARG A 223 -7.86 15.37 6.59
N ARG A 224 -8.41 15.22 7.81
CA ARG A 224 -9.82 14.86 8.02
C ARG A 224 -10.77 15.78 7.25
N LYS A 225 -10.55 17.11 7.31
CA LYS A 225 -11.39 18.09 6.60
C LYS A 225 -11.38 17.86 5.08
N GLN A 226 -10.25 17.46 4.51
CA GLN A 226 -10.14 17.13 3.08
C GLN A 226 -10.94 15.88 2.71
N ALA A 227 -10.85 14.82 3.53
CA ALA A 227 -11.66 13.62 3.34
C ALA A 227 -13.16 13.92 3.44
N GLU A 228 -13.57 14.75 4.41
CA GLU A 228 -14.96 15.16 4.61
C GLU A 228 -15.52 15.90 3.38
N VAL A 229 -14.77 16.84 2.81
CA VAL A 229 -15.17 17.56 1.58
C VAL A 229 -15.43 16.57 0.44
N VAL A 230 -14.46 15.67 0.17
CA VAL A 230 -14.58 14.70 -0.93
C VAL A 230 -15.76 13.73 -0.70
N LEU A 231 -15.95 13.24 0.51
CA LEU A 231 -17.09 12.35 0.84
C LEU A 231 -18.43 13.07 0.69
N THR A 232 -18.50 14.35 1.06
CA THR A 232 -19.71 15.17 0.87
C THR A 232 -20.02 15.37 -0.60
N GLU A 233 -19.01 15.63 -1.43
CA GLU A 233 -19.17 15.74 -2.89
C GLU A 233 -19.65 14.41 -3.52
N LEU A 234 -19.08 13.27 -3.10
CA LEU A 234 -19.50 11.95 -3.56
C LEU A 234 -20.95 11.66 -3.17
N SER A 235 -21.36 12.06 -1.97
CA SER A 235 -22.74 11.91 -1.51
C SER A 235 -23.69 12.82 -2.29
N ALA A 236 -23.34 14.08 -2.52
CA ALA A 236 -24.12 15.00 -3.34
C ALA A 236 -24.27 14.51 -4.80
N ALA A 237 -23.27 13.78 -5.32
CA ALA A 237 -23.32 13.15 -6.62
C ALA A 237 -24.08 11.79 -6.63
N GLY A 238 -24.63 11.36 -5.50
CA GLY A 238 -25.39 10.10 -5.37
C GLY A 238 -24.55 8.83 -5.50
N GLN A 239 -23.22 8.94 -5.32
CA GLN A 239 -22.30 7.80 -5.42
C GLN A 239 -22.16 7.02 -4.11
N ILE A 240 -22.43 7.67 -2.99
CA ILE A 240 -22.48 7.11 -1.64
C ILE A 240 -23.62 7.75 -0.85
N ALA A 241 -24.17 7.02 0.12
CA ALA A 241 -25.18 7.55 1.04
C ALA A 241 -24.51 8.14 2.29
N ALA A 242 -25.03 9.23 2.83
CA ALA A 242 -24.61 9.79 4.09
C ALA A 242 -25.67 9.63 5.16
N ARG A 243 -25.29 9.30 6.41
CA ARG A 243 -26.14 9.30 7.58
C ARG A 243 -25.43 9.94 8.76
N ASP A 244 -26.20 10.55 9.64
CA ASP A 244 -25.68 11.08 10.90
C ASP A 244 -26.09 10.13 12.04
N GLU A 245 -25.11 9.65 12.82
CA GLU A 245 -25.32 8.75 13.95
C GLU A 245 -24.46 9.20 15.13
N ALA A 246 -25.10 9.42 16.29
CA ALA A 246 -24.42 9.84 17.53
C ALA A 246 -23.46 11.04 17.37
N GLY A 247 -23.78 12.00 16.48
CA GLY A 247 -22.94 13.17 16.20
C GLY A 247 -21.74 12.90 15.27
N LEU A 248 -21.67 11.71 14.68
CA LEU A 248 -20.69 11.33 13.67
C LEU A 248 -21.39 11.16 12.32
N ARG A 249 -20.83 11.77 11.27
CA ARG A 249 -21.28 11.54 9.91
C ARG A 249 -20.56 10.31 9.33
N LEU A 250 -21.36 9.35 8.86
CA LEU A 250 -20.94 8.12 8.23
C LEU A 250 -21.37 8.09 6.77
N TRP A 251 -20.59 7.41 5.94
CA TRP A 251 -20.88 7.22 4.51
C TRP A 251 -20.77 5.74 4.16
N SER A 252 -21.72 5.28 3.33
CA SER A 252 -21.81 3.89 2.81
C SER A 252 -22.09 3.89 1.32
N THR A 253 -21.77 2.78 0.65
CA THR A 253 -22.04 2.57 -0.79
C THR A 253 -23.30 1.79 -1.03
#